data_dfa5e968aab0eaaad1b5fdc3133c15e2
#
_entry.id   dfa5e968aab0eaaad1b5fdc3133c15e2
#
_cell.length_a   1.000
_cell.length_b   1.000
_cell.length_c   1.000
_cell.angle_alpha   90.00
_cell.angle_beta   90.00
_cell.angle_gamma   90.00
#
_symmetry.space_group_name_H-M   'P 1'
#
loop_
_entity.id
_entity.type
_entity.pdbx_description
1 polymer ?
#
loop_
_entity_poly.entity_id
_entity_poly.type
_entity_poly.pdbx_seq_one_letter_code
_entity_poly.pdbx_strand_id
1 'polypeptide(L)'
;MSSEATSRVGRAARVVGIVLVYIALWVGITLLLAGIGIRLMWGDSSVDQMMLNIVTINADGGGGLVVWIAVLGFGLLPILITLGIWFLRFRRRRRRERTAGATQPRRPSVWRRSLSGVLVALVVVGGATAFVSTVRVGQYVKSANSEYDITDYYRAPEVTNAAAKDEHKNLVLIYIESGEATLSDTTLFEKDPFKPLEKSAALDDGWKSIENFQQYEGGGWTMAGIVSTQCGIPLKSNGTLTGQVGMNKVDGVETYLGSQVCLGNVLKGQGYDNVFMGGAKGAFAGKGTYLHDHGYDIEYDLETWRNKGEPADQYRSDWGLSDKRLMANARDEVDRLHAKAQKTGQPFNLSMLTLDTHEPVHIYDYCDVDTEEALTSVFECSVQQVADFVDYMDKQGYLEDTSVVIMGDHLKHMGVTDKFHEELDENPNRSIFNRIWVAGQDREQLQVREGADQLNLFPTILDAAGVQLKDRQAGLGVSVFSPTLPKDSAQSLKPETYKSVLDSRSKEFYQRAWGGQDTDEGSD
;
A
#
# COMPACT_ATOMS: atom_id res chain seq x y z
N MET A 1 53.75 -29.49 -26.22
CA MET A 1 52.84 -29.19 -25.11
C MET A 1 52.02 -27.88 -25.28
N SER A 2 52.37 -26.93 -26.16
CA SER A 2 51.66 -25.62 -26.28
C SER A 2 50.36 -25.64 -27.11
N SER A 3 50.24 -26.52 -28.13
CA SER A 3 49.11 -26.56 -29.06
C SER A 3 47.82 -27.16 -28.43
N GLU A 4 47.93 -28.14 -27.57
CA GLU A 4 46.76 -28.75 -26.88
C GLU A 4 46.21 -27.87 -25.78
N ALA A 5 47.04 -27.13 -25.06
CA ALA A 5 46.61 -26.19 -24.05
C ALA A 5 45.80 -25.02 -24.64
N THR A 6 46.27 -24.45 -25.75
CA THR A 6 45.56 -23.38 -26.47
C THR A 6 44.21 -23.85 -27.04
N SER A 7 44.11 -25.12 -27.48
CA SER A 7 42.84 -25.69 -27.98
C SER A 7 41.83 -26.00 -26.87
N ARG A 8 42.29 -26.33 -25.67
CA ARG A 8 41.45 -26.53 -24.47
C ARG A 8 40.90 -25.21 -23.95
N VAL A 9 41.76 -24.18 -23.85
CA VAL A 9 41.37 -22.82 -23.46
C VAL A 9 40.32 -22.25 -24.40
N GLY A 10 40.51 -22.39 -25.73
CA GLY A 10 39.53 -21.92 -26.71
C GLY A 10 38.18 -22.67 -26.69
N ARG A 11 38.18 -23.96 -26.30
CA ARG A 11 36.93 -24.71 -26.06
C ARG A 11 36.22 -24.26 -24.77
N ALA A 12 36.96 -24.08 -23.68
CA ALA A 12 36.39 -23.57 -22.43
C ALA A 12 35.79 -22.19 -22.60
N ALA A 13 36.50 -21.26 -23.22
CA ALA A 13 35.99 -19.91 -23.51
C ALA A 13 34.70 -19.92 -24.35
N ARG A 14 34.59 -20.83 -25.33
CA ARG A 14 33.37 -20.98 -26.12
C ARG A 14 32.20 -21.51 -25.29
N VAL A 15 32.43 -22.47 -24.38
CA VAL A 15 31.39 -23.01 -23.49
C VAL A 15 30.91 -21.91 -22.55
N VAL A 16 31.82 -21.19 -21.92
CA VAL A 16 31.49 -20.04 -21.05
C VAL A 16 30.69 -19.00 -21.81
N GLY A 17 31.08 -18.62 -23.02
CA GLY A 17 30.34 -17.66 -23.83
C GLY A 17 28.91 -18.13 -24.15
N ILE A 18 28.70 -19.43 -24.41
CA ILE A 18 27.35 -19.97 -24.64
C ILE A 18 26.52 -19.91 -23.36
N VAL A 19 27.10 -20.29 -22.22
CA VAL A 19 26.42 -20.24 -20.92
C VAL A 19 25.99 -18.81 -20.60
N LEU A 20 26.88 -17.83 -20.77
CA LEU A 20 26.56 -16.41 -20.53
C LEU A 20 25.42 -15.90 -21.43
N VAL A 21 25.37 -16.33 -22.69
CA VAL A 21 24.25 -15.97 -23.60
C VAL A 21 22.91 -16.53 -23.10
N TYR A 22 22.89 -17.76 -22.56
CA TYR A 22 21.66 -18.34 -22.01
C TYR A 22 21.26 -17.69 -20.68
N ILE A 23 22.23 -17.34 -19.84
CA ILE A 23 21.98 -16.56 -18.61
C ILE A 23 21.40 -15.19 -18.96
N ALA A 24 22.00 -14.48 -19.92
CA ALA A 24 21.49 -13.19 -20.37
C ALA A 24 20.08 -13.31 -20.95
N LEU A 25 19.81 -14.35 -21.76
CA LEU A 25 18.47 -14.61 -22.29
C LEU A 25 17.46 -14.91 -21.18
N TRP A 26 17.82 -15.73 -20.20
CA TRP A 26 16.98 -16.03 -19.04
C TRP A 26 16.66 -14.76 -18.25
N VAL A 27 17.66 -13.95 -17.89
CA VAL A 27 17.48 -12.67 -17.20
C VAL A 27 16.57 -11.74 -18.00
N GLY A 28 16.80 -11.59 -19.32
CA GLY A 28 15.96 -10.75 -20.18
C GLY A 28 14.50 -11.20 -20.23
N ILE A 29 14.24 -12.51 -20.31
CA ILE A 29 12.89 -13.07 -20.29
C ILE A 29 12.26 -12.87 -18.90
N THR A 30 13.00 -13.08 -17.82
CA THR A 30 12.52 -12.86 -16.45
C THR A 30 12.09 -11.41 -16.26
N LEU A 31 12.94 -10.45 -16.62
CA LEU A 31 12.64 -9.03 -16.51
C LEU A 31 11.44 -8.63 -17.38
N LEU A 32 11.34 -9.18 -18.61
CA LEU A 32 10.21 -8.91 -19.48
C LEU A 32 8.89 -9.42 -18.89
N LEU A 33 8.87 -10.67 -18.42
CA LEU A 33 7.65 -11.25 -17.82
C LEU A 33 7.31 -10.58 -16.50
N ALA A 34 8.30 -10.22 -15.68
CA ALA A 34 8.08 -9.48 -14.45
C ALA A 34 7.52 -8.07 -14.75
N GLY A 35 8.11 -7.32 -15.68
CA GLY A 35 7.61 -6.00 -16.05
C GLY A 35 6.18 -6.05 -16.61
N ILE A 36 5.88 -7.00 -17.49
CA ILE A 36 4.52 -7.18 -18.02
C ILE A 36 3.56 -7.59 -16.91
N GLY A 37 3.92 -8.57 -16.07
CA GLY A 37 3.05 -9.09 -15.02
C GLY A 37 2.74 -8.04 -13.95
N ILE A 38 3.74 -7.27 -13.51
CA ILE A 38 3.53 -6.16 -12.55
C ILE A 38 2.59 -5.13 -13.17
N ARG A 39 2.82 -4.73 -14.41
CA ARG A 39 1.97 -3.74 -15.08
C ARG A 39 0.53 -4.20 -15.29
N LEU A 40 0.32 -5.49 -15.59
CA LEU A 40 -1.02 -6.04 -15.73
C LEU A 40 -1.78 -6.13 -14.41
N MET A 41 -1.08 -6.43 -13.30
CA MET A 41 -1.72 -6.70 -12.01
C MET A 41 -1.81 -5.47 -11.10
N TRP A 42 -0.85 -4.54 -11.19
CA TRP A 42 -0.77 -3.39 -10.27
C TRP A 42 -0.59 -2.05 -10.99
N GLY A 43 -0.59 -2.05 -12.32
CA GLY A 43 -0.25 -0.85 -13.09
C GLY A 43 1.22 -0.46 -12.89
N ASP A 44 1.47 0.83 -12.76
CA ASP A 44 2.80 1.37 -12.48
C ASP A 44 3.08 1.33 -10.98
N SER A 45 3.99 0.49 -10.54
CA SER A 45 4.42 0.37 -9.14
C SER A 45 5.71 1.15 -8.89
N SER A 46 5.88 1.71 -7.68
CA SER A 46 7.14 2.32 -7.29
C SER A 46 8.18 1.28 -6.84
N VAL A 47 9.47 1.62 -6.94
CA VAL A 47 10.54 0.78 -6.37
C VAL A 47 10.32 0.55 -4.88
N ASP A 48 9.89 1.58 -4.14
CA ASP A 48 9.62 1.49 -2.70
C ASP A 48 8.48 0.50 -2.40
N GLN A 49 7.37 0.62 -3.11
CA GLN A 49 6.24 -0.31 -2.98
C GLN A 49 6.66 -1.75 -3.28
N MET A 50 7.39 -1.97 -4.38
CA MET A 50 7.88 -3.30 -4.74
C MET A 50 8.81 -3.88 -3.66
N MET A 51 9.73 -3.07 -3.12
CA MET A 51 10.66 -3.51 -2.08
C MET A 51 9.94 -3.87 -0.79
N LEU A 52 8.97 -3.06 -0.36
CA LEU A 52 8.21 -3.30 0.86
C LEU A 52 7.27 -4.51 0.72
N ASN A 53 6.68 -4.72 -0.44
CA ASN A 53 5.77 -5.87 -0.67
C ASN A 53 6.51 -7.21 -0.85
N ILE A 54 7.65 -7.26 -1.55
CA ILE A 54 8.38 -8.53 -1.80
C ILE A 54 8.71 -9.27 -0.50
N VAL A 55 8.96 -8.54 0.58
CA VAL A 55 9.41 -9.11 1.85
C VAL A 55 8.25 -9.65 2.70
N THR A 56 7.02 -9.20 2.43
CA THR A 56 5.86 -9.43 3.30
C THR A 56 4.76 -10.28 2.67
N ILE A 57 4.92 -10.71 1.41
CA ILE A 57 3.93 -11.52 0.71
C ILE A 57 3.76 -12.89 1.39
N ASN A 58 2.53 -13.22 1.80
CA ASN A 58 2.19 -14.49 2.39
C ASN A 58 1.11 -15.21 1.55
N ALA A 59 1.23 -16.53 1.41
CA ALA A 59 0.29 -17.33 0.62
C ALA A 59 -1.08 -17.55 1.29
N ASP A 60 -1.19 -17.27 2.60
CA ASP A 60 -2.43 -17.40 3.37
C ASP A 60 -2.85 -16.04 3.95
N GLY A 61 -4.00 -15.53 3.53
CA GLY A 61 -4.53 -14.25 4.01
C GLY A 61 -3.75 -12.99 3.56
N GLY A 62 -3.01 -13.09 2.48
CA GLY A 62 -2.21 -12.00 1.91
C GLY A 62 -2.03 -12.13 0.39
N GLY A 63 -3.10 -12.42 -0.37
CA GLY A 63 -3.05 -12.51 -1.83
C GLY A 63 -2.45 -13.80 -2.39
N GLY A 64 -2.73 -14.95 -1.80
CA GLY A 64 -2.11 -16.25 -2.11
C GLY A 64 -2.05 -16.63 -3.60
N LEU A 65 -3.08 -16.31 -4.40
CA LEU A 65 -3.07 -16.55 -5.84
C LEU A 65 -1.96 -15.74 -6.55
N VAL A 66 -1.79 -14.49 -6.15
CA VAL A 66 -0.78 -13.58 -6.70
C VAL A 66 0.63 -14.12 -6.46
N VAL A 67 0.88 -14.69 -5.28
CA VAL A 67 2.16 -15.35 -4.94
C VAL A 67 2.47 -16.47 -5.91
N TRP A 68 1.48 -17.36 -6.16
CA TRP A 68 1.67 -18.48 -7.10
C TRP A 68 1.87 -18.01 -8.53
N ILE A 69 1.16 -16.98 -8.99
CA ILE A 69 1.38 -16.37 -10.30
C ILE A 69 2.80 -15.82 -10.39
N ALA A 70 3.30 -15.14 -9.36
CA ALA A 70 4.66 -14.62 -9.33
C ALA A 70 5.72 -15.74 -9.38
N VAL A 71 5.58 -16.77 -8.54
CA VAL A 71 6.51 -17.92 -8.51
C VAL A 71 6.52 -18.69 -9.82
N LEU A 72 5.35 -18.99 -10.37
CA LEU A 72 5.23 -19.75 -11.61
C LEU A 72 5.56 -18.89 -12.84
N GLY A 73 5.05 -17.65 -12.89
CA GLY A 73 5.21 -16.75 -14.04
C GLY A 73 6.61 -16.15 -14.14
N PHE A 74 7.17 -15.65 -13.04
CA PHE A 74 8.47 -14.96 -13.05
C PHE A 74 9.63 -15.88 -12.64
N GLY A 75 9.37 -16.92 -11.85
CA GLY A 75 10.37 -17.91 -11.45
C GLY A 75 10.51 -19.05 -12.45
N LEU A 76 9.48 -19.89 -12.57
CA LEU A 76 9.57 -21.15 -13.32
C LEU A 76 9.49 -20.96 -14.84
N LEU A 77 8.56 -20.15 -15.34
CA LEU A 77 8.32 -19.98 -16.78
C LEU A 77 9.53 -19.50 -17.57
N PRO A 78 10.32 -18.49 -17.14
CA PRO A 78 11.54 -18.08 -17.85
C PRO A 78 12.56 -19.21 -17.95
N ILE A 79 12.68 -20.04 -16.92
CA ILE A 79 13.59 -21.22 -16.92
C ILE A 79 13.12 -22.19 -17.99
N LEU A 80 11.83 -22.54 -18.00
CA LEU A 80 11.26 -23.48 -18.98
C LEU A 80 11.41 -22.98 -20.43
N ILE A 81 11.17 -21.68 -20.67
CA ILE A 81 11.35 -21.08 -22.00
C ILE A 81 12.82 -21.18 -22.42
N THR A 82 13.76 -20.81 -21.55
CA THR A 82 15.20 -20.84 -21.85
C THR A 82 15.68 -22.25 -22.12
N LEU A 83 15.27 -23.23 -21.29
CA LEU A 83 15.58 -24.64 -21.49
C LEU A 83 14.94 -25.19 -22.77
N GLY A 84 13.71 -24.80 -23.10
CA GLY A 84 13.03 -25.15 -24.34
C GLY A 84 13.80 -24.65 -25.57
N ILE A 85 14.26 -23.39 -25.54
CA ILE A 85 15.10 -22.83 -26.63
C ILE A 85 16.41 -23.61 -26.79
N TRP A 86 17.06 -23.90 -25.63
CA TRP A 86 18.29 -24.73 -25.63
C TRP A 86 18.04 -26.12 -26.20
N PHE A 87 16.97 -26.81 -25.78
CA PHE A 87 16.63 -28.16 -26.25
C PHE A 87 16.29 -28.20 -27.75
N LEU A 88 15.51 -27.23 -28.24
CA LEU A 88 15.19 -27.13 -29.67
C LEU A 88 16.44 -26.90 -30.52
N ARG A 89 17.35 -26.02 -30.07
CA ARG A 89 18.64 -25.81 -30.72
C ARG A 89 19.50 -27.06 -30.71
N PHE A 90 19.53 -27.78 -29.58
CA PHE A 90 20.26 -29.05 -29.43
C PHE A 90 19.69 -30.14 -30.34
N ARG A 91 18.36 -30.33 -30.41
CA ARG A 91 17.72 -31.28 -31.31
C ARG A 91 17.97 -30.93 -32.77
N ARG A 92 17.90 -29.67 -33.17
CA ARG A 92 18.20 -29.21 -34.55
C ARG A 92 19.67 -29.47 -34.89
N ARG A 93 20.59 -29.28 -33.94
CA ARG A 93 22.00 -29.57 -34.13
C ARG A 93 22.24 -31.08 -34.34
N ARG A 94 21.69 -31.92 -33.46
CA ARG A 94 21.79 -33.39 -33.57
C ARG A 94 21.15 -33.93 -34.87
N ARG A 95 20.02 -33.41 -35.28
CA ARG A 95 19.40 -33.80 -36.57
C ARG A 95 20.30 -33.45 -37.73
N ARG A 96 20.92 -32.28 -37.76
CA ARG A 96 21.87 -31.87 -38.81
C ARG A 96 23.12 -32.75 -38.82
N GLU A 97 23.64 -33.12 -37.67
CA GLU A 97 24.78 -34.03 -37.55
C GLU A 97 24.45 -35.43 -38.07
N ARG A 98 23.20 -35.90 -37.91
CA ARG A 98 22.74 -37.21 -38.43
C ARG A 98 22.44 -37.21 -39.93
N THR A 99 22.01 -36.08 -40.49
CA THR A 99 21.69 -35.98 -41.95
C THR A 99 22.87 -35.54 -42.78
N ALA A 100 23.91 -35.03 -42.19
CA ALA A 100 25.11 -34.53 -42.87
C ALA A 100 26.13 -35.61 -43.10
N GLY A 101 25.84 -36.85 -43.48
CA GLY A 101 26.81 -37.89 -43.87
C GLY A 101 28.28 -37.39 -43.90
N ALA A 102 29.26 -38.08 -44.35
CA ALA A 102 30.73 -37.78 -44.29
C ALA A 102 31.17 -36.41 -44.91
N THR A 103 30.28 -35.51 -45.25
CA THR A 103 30.58 -34.14 -45.72
C THR A 103 30.80 -33.20 -44.53
N GLN A 104 31.89 -32.43 -44.54
CA GLN A 104 32.28 -31.49 -43.48
C GLN A 104 31.10 -30.59 -43.03
N PRO A 105 30.85 -30.42 -41.72
CA PRO A 105 29.78 -29.62 -41.24
C PRO A 105 29.98 -28.16 -41.68
N ARG A 106 29.09 -27.66 -42.56
CA ARG A 106 29.07 -26.25 -42.97
C ARG A 106 28.96 -25.38 -41.69
N ARG A 107 29.96 -24.53 -41.44
CA ARG A 107 29.91 -23.52 -40.37
C ARG A 107 28.64 -22.66 -40.58
N PRO A 108 27.82 -22.43 -39.54
CA PRO A 108 26.67 -21.54 -39.69
C PRO A 108 27.16 -20.18 -40.17
N SER A 109 26.44 -19.60 -41.15
CA SER A 109 26.81 -18.31 -41.74
C SER A 109 26.92 -17.25 -40.65
N VAL A 110 27.86 -16.32 -40.82
CA VAL A 110 28.07 -15.18 -39.89
C VAL A 110 26.73 -14.46 -39.62
N TRP A 111 25.93 -14.28 -40.69
CA TRP A 111 24.62 -13.62 -40.61
C TRP A 111 23.64 -14.29 -39.63
N ARG A 112 23.58 -15.64 -39.60
CA ARG A 112 22.73 -16.37 -38.65
C ARG A 112 23.21 -16.27 -37.20
N ARG A 113 24.51 -16.10 -36.98
CA ARG A 113 25.06 -15.86 -35.65
C ARG A 113 24.76 -14.44 -35.17
N SER A 114 24.95 -13.46 -36.05
CA SER A 114 24.62 -12.05 -35.80
C SER A 114 23.13 -11.87 -35.50
N LEU A 115 22.24 -12.47 -36.32
CA LEU A 115 20.80 -12.42 -36.09
C LEU A 115 20.40 -13.02 -34.70
N SER A 116 21.01 -14.16 -34.34
CA SER A 116 20.79 -14.74 -32.99
C SER A 116 21.27 -13.84 -31.87
N GLY A 117 22.41 -13.17 -32.02
CA GLY A 117 22.92 -12.20 -31.08
C GLY A 117 22.02 -10.98 -30.93
N VAL A 118 21.56 -10.44 -32.06
CA VAL A 118 20.61 -9.31 -32.09
C VAL A 118 19.28 -9.67 -31.39
N LEU A 119 18.73 -10.85 -31.63
CA LEU A 119 17.51 -11.29 -30.99
C LEU A 119 17.66 -11.41 -29.47
N VAL A 120 18.79 -11.96 -28.98
CA VAL A 120 19.07 -12.02 -27.55
C VAL A 120 19.22 -10.61 -26.95
N ALA A 121 19.96 -9.74 -27.66
CA ALA A 121 20.10 -8.34 -27.20
C ALA A 121 18.75 -7.61 -27.15
N LEU A 122 17.87 -7.81 -28.12
CA LEU A 122 16.52 -7.24 -28.13
C LEU A 122 15.68 -7.74 -26.95
N VAL A 123 15.76 -9.03 -26.61
CA VAL A 123 15.05 -9.58 -25.45
C VAL A 123 15.61 -9.01 -24.14
N VAL A 124 16.92 -8.90 -24.01
CA VAL A 124 17.56 -8.35 -22.79
C VAL A 124 17.25 -6.86 -22.64
N VAL A 125 17.43 -6.07 -23.69
CA VAL A 125 17.17 -4.63 -23.65
C VAL A 125 15.67 -4.37 -23.48
N GLY A 126 14.82 -5.06 -24.25
CA GLY A 126 13.37 -4.92 -24.14
C GLY A 126 12.85 -5.32 -22.74
N GLY A 127 13.35 -6.43 -22.20
CA GLY A 127 12.99 -6.87 -20.85
C GLY A 127 13.45 -5.89 -19.76
N ALA A 128 14.70 -5.41 -19.87
CA ALA A 128 15.21 -4.41 -18.93
C ALA A 128 14.42 -3.10 -19.03
N THR A 129 14.12 -2.61 -20.24
CA THR A 129 13.33 -1.39 -20.42
C THR A 129 11.91 -1.56 -19.88
N ALA A 130 11.24 -2.67 -20.18
CA ALA A 130 9.90 -2.96 -19.67
C ALA A 130 9.87 -2.96 -18.14
N PHE A 131 10.81 -3.66 -17.51
CA PHE A 131 10.88 -3.72 -16.04
C PHE A 131 11.20 -2.35 -15.42
N VAL A 132 12.25 -1.67 -15.91
CA VAL A 132 12.69 -0.36 -15.40
C VAL A 132 11.61 0.72 -15.51
N SER A 133 10.83 0.71 -16.63
CA SER A 133 9.72 1.64 -16.79
C SER A 133 8.56 1.32 -15.84
N THR A 134 8.19 0.05 -15.71
CA THR A 134 7.07 -0.38 -14.85
C THR A 134 7.30 -0.07 -13.39
N VAL A 135 8.53 -0.28 -12.87
CA VAL A 135 8.87 0.04 -11.46
C VAL A 135 9.40 1.46 -11.27
N ARG A 136 9.29 2.31 -12.28
CA ARG A 136 9.66 3.74 -12.24
C ARG A 136 11.07 4.02 -11.68
N VAL A 137 12.07 3.20 -12.07
CA VAL A 137 13.46 3.38 -11.60
C VAL A 137 14.01 4.79 -11.88
N GLY A 138 13.61 5.42 -12.99
CA GLY A 138 13.99 6.80 -13.30
C GLY A 138 13.52 7.80 -12.23
N GLN A 139 12.30 7.63 -11.74
CA GLN A 139 11.75 8.43 -10.63
C GLN A 139 12.53 8.18 -9.34
N TYR A 140 12.82 6.92 -9.03
CA TYR A 140 13.65 6.55 -7.88
C TYR A 140 15.02 7.24 -7.90
N VAL A 141 15.73 7.22 -9.04
CA VAL A 141 17.02 7.90 -9.20
C VAL A 141 16.88 9.42 -9.08
N LYS A 142 15.84 10.00 -9.66
CA LYS A 142 15.56 11.44 -9.55
C LYS A 142 15.29 11.83 -8.09
N SER A 143 14.47 11.06 -7.38
CA SER A 143 14.14 11.29 -5.97
C SER A 143 15.35 11.13 -5.04
N ALA A 144 16.26 10.20 -5.35
CA ALA A 144 17.50 10.00 -4.60
C ALA A 144 18.51 11.16 -4.75
N ASN A 145 18.38 11.95 -5.83
CA ASN A 145 19.22 13.11 -6.10
C ASN A 145 18.44 14.44 -5.96
N SER A 146 17.31 14.44 -5.24
CA SER A 146 16.55 15.65 -4.97
C SER A 146 17.36 16.60 -4.09
N GLU A 147 17.26 17.90 -4.37
CA GLU A 147 17.77 18.97 -3.53
C GLU A 147 16.83 19.34 -2.37
N TYR A 148 15.60 18.76 -2.36
CA TYR A 148 14.62 18.96 -1.30
C TYR A 148 14.77 17.87 -0.22
N ASP A 149 14.60 18.27 1.05
CA ASP A 149 14.61 17.36 2.19
C ASP A 149 13.30 17.49 2.99
N ILE A 150 12.68 16.36 3.29
CA ILE A 150 11.48 16.29 4.13
C ILE A 150 11.77 16.88 5.53
N THR A 151 12.98 16.73 6.03
CA THR A 151 13.38 17.20 7.37
C THR A 151 13.13 18.70 7.58
N ASP A 152 13.24 19.50 6.52
CA ASP A 152 13.01 20.96 6.60
C ASP A 152 11.55 21.29 6.96
N TYR A 153 10.62 20.43 6.57
CA TYR A 153 9.18 20.63 6.70
C TYR A 153 8.51 19.71 7.72
N TYR A 154 9.19 18.64 8.13
CA TYR A 154 8.65 17.71 9.12
C TYR A 154 8.47 18.39 10.47
N ARG A 155 7.32 18.20 11.08
CA ARG A 155 7.00 18.64 12.44
C ARG A 155 6.60 17.45 13.29
N ALA A 156 7.41 17.17 14.32
CA ALA A 156 7.01 16.19 15.33
C ALA A 156 5.72 16.66 16.03
N PRO A 157 4.77 15.77 16.33
CA PRO A 157 3.54 16.17 17.00
C PRO A 157 3.86 16.73 18.40
N GLU A 158 3.47 17.98 18.65
CA GLU A 158 3.62 18.67 19.95
C GLU A 158 2.22 18.95 20.50
N VAL A 159 1.79 18.16 21.50
CA VAL A 159 0.47 18.29 22.14
C VAL A 159 0.49 19.50 23.09
N THR A 160 -0.47 20.40 22.93
CA THR A 160 -0.56 21.65 23.71
C THR A 160 -1.59 21.58 24.84
N ASN A 161 -2.57 20.67 24.79
CA ASN A 161 -3.64 20.51 25.77
C ASN A 161 -3.56 19.19 26.56
N ALA A 162 -2.38 18.60 26.73
CA ALA A 162 -2.20 17.31 27.41
C ALA A 162 -2.80 17.23 28.84
N ALA A 163 -2.97 18.38 29.50
CA ALA A 163 -3.58 18.47 30.83
C ALA A 163 -5.13 18.54 30.79
N ALA A 164 -5.72 18.86 29.64
CA ALA A 164 -7.17 19.05 29.48
C ALA A 164 -7.83 17.75 29.00
N LYS A 165 -7.69 16.67 29.77
CA LYS A 165 -8.21 15.34 29.43
C LYS A 165 -9.72 15.30 29.20
N ASP A 166 -10.47 16.20 29.81
CA ASP A 166 -11.93 16.30 29.67
C ASP A 166 -12.32 16.80 28.25
N GLU A 167 -11.38 17.36 27.49
CA GLU A 167 -11.58 17.77 26.10
C GLU A 167 -11.40 16.60 25.11
N HIS A 168 -10.71 15.53 25.54
CA HIS A 168 -10.46 14.37 24.69
C HIS A 168 -11.76 13.60 24.41
N LYS A 169 -11.94 13.19 23.17
CA LYS A 169 -13.08 12.41 22.69
C LYS A 169 -12.64 10.99 22.37
N ASN A 170 -13.55 10.05 22.50
CA ASN A 170 -13.33 8.74 21.89
C ASN A 170 -13.18 8.91 20.37
N LEU A 171 -12.48 7.99 19.75
CA LEU A 171 -12.21 8.01 18.31
C LEU A 171 -12.58 6.66 17.67
N VAL A 172 -13.29 6.72 16.57
CA VAL A 172 -13.46 5.61 15.65
C VAL A 172 -12.89 6.02 14.28
N LEU A 173 -11.95 5.25 13.75
CA LEU A 173 -11.30 5.48 12.47
C LEU A 173 -11.57 4.30 11.54
N ILE A 174 -12.24 4.53 10.42
CA ILE A 174 -12.64 3.49 9.48
C ILE A 174 -11.97 3.75 8.13
N TYR A 175 -11.13 2.83 7.72
CA TYR A 175 -10.59 2.77 6.37
C TYR A 175 -11.46 1.87 5.50
N ILE A 176 -11.93 2.39 4.37
CA ILE A 176 -12.61 1.63 3.32
C ILE A 176 -11.53 1.25 2.29
N GLU A 177 -11.28 -0.04 2.15
CA GLU A 177 -10.32 -0.56 1.18
C GLU A 177 -10.64 -0.06 -0.23
N SER A 178 -9.67 0.62 -0.86
CA SER A 178 -9.79 1.23 -2.19
C SER A 178 -10.95 2.23 -2.32
N GLY A 179 -11.30 2.92 -1.22
CA GLY A 179 -12.49 3.79 -1.12
C GLY A 179 -12.33 5.09 -1.89
N GLU A 180 -12.63 5.08 -3.18
CA GLU A 180 -12.50 6.19 -4.11
C GLU A 180 -13.83 6.89 -4.34
N ALA A 181 -13.92 8.20 -4.05
CA ALA A 181 -15.14 9.00 -4.21
C ALA A 181 -15.58 9.11 -5.67
N THR A 182 -14.67 8.98 -6.63
CA THR A 182 -14.99 9.01 -8.06
C THR A 182 -15.97 7.90 -8.46
N LEU A 183 -16.03 6.78 -7.70
CA LEU A 183 -16.98 5.69 -7.93
C LEU A 183 -18.45 6.11 -7.71
N SER A 184 -18.70 7.26 -7.07
CA SER A 184 -20.06 7.85 -6.95
C SER A 184 -20.54 8.54 -8.22
N ASP A 185 -19.70 8.74 -9.23
CA ASP A 185 -20.10 9.38 -10.48
C ASP A 185 -20.97 8.44 -11.34
N THR A 186 -22.28 8.59 -11.25
CA THR A 186 -23.24 7.78 -12.01
C THR A 186 -23.25 8.06 -13.52
N THR A 187 -22.43 8.99 -14.02
CA THR A 187 -22.18 9.14 -15.45
C THR A 187 -21.13 8.16 -15.97
N LEU A 188 -20.29 7.64 -15.08
CA LEU A 188 -19.22 6.66 -15.34
C LEU A 188 -19.60 5.26 -14.86
N PHE A 189 -20.31 5.17 -13.74
CA PHE A 189 -20.63 3.90 -13.06
C PHE A 189 -22.14 3.68 -13.01
N GLU A 190 -22.56 2.42 -12.92
CA GLU A 190 -23.96 2.02 -12.96
C GLU A 190 -24.78 2.53 -11.78
N LYS A 191 -24.14 2.70 -10.62
CA LYS A 191 -24.74 3.30 -9.41
C LYS A 191 -23.65 3.86 -8.49
N ASP A 192 -24.07 4.70 -7.56
CA ASP A 192 -23.23 5.22 -6.49
C ASP A 192 -23.12 4.20 -5.34
N PRO A 193 -21.95 3.57 -5.12
CA PRO A 193 -21.77 2.58 -4.08
C PRO A 193 -21.65 3.20 -2.66
N PHE A 194 -21.46 4.52 -2.53
CA PHE A 194 -21.38 5.20 -1.24
C PHE A 194 -22.71 5.73 -0.72
N LYS A 195 -23.79 5.56 -1.49
CA LYS A 195 -25.13 6.00 -1.10
C LYS A 195 -25.59 5.55 0.30
N PRO A 196 -25.27 4.34 0.81
CA PRO A 196 -25.58 3.98 2.19
C PRO A 196 -24.92 4.91 3.22
N LEU A 197 -23.64 5.28 3.03
CA LEU A 197 -22.95 6.22 3.90
C LEU A 197 -23.40 7.67 3.73
N GLU A 198 -23.82 8.07 2.54
CA GLU A 198 -24.41 9.39 2.34
C GLU A 198 -25.67 9.59 3.16
N LYS A 199 -26.38 8.49 3.48
CA LYS A 199 -27.56 8.52 4.35
C LYS A 199 -27.21 8.47 5.82
N SER A 200 -26.32 7.55 6.24
CA SER A 200 -25.96 7.34 7.65
C SER A 200 -24.95 8.37 8.18
N ALA A 201 -24.20 9.00 7.27
CA ALA A 201 -23.21 10.03 7.56
C ALA A 201 -23.48 11.28 6.69
N ALA A 202 -24.71 11.78 6.73
CA ALA A 202 -25.18 12.86 5.87
C ALA A 202 -24.54 14.21 6.24
N LEU A 203 -24.10 14.96 5.23
CA LEU A 203 -23.51 16.28 5.44
C LEU A 203 -24.51 17.25 6.07
N ASP A 204 -25.80 17.12 5.72
CA ASP A 204 -26.89 17.93 6.28
C ASP A 204 -27.14 17.65 7.78
N ASP A 205 -26.77 16.45 8.26
CA ASP A 205 -26.84 16.06 9.67
C ASP A 205 -25.60 16.50 10.48
N GLY A 206 -24.69 17.23 9.85
CA GLY A 206 -23.52 17.84 10.47
C GLY A 206 -22.21 17.09 10.27
N TRP A 207 -22.22 15.98 9.55
CA TRP A 207 -20.99 15.37 9.07
C TRP A 207 -20.24 16.33 8.15
N LYS A 208 -18.94 16.19 8.06
CA LYS A 208 -18.07 16.99 7.19
C LYS A 208 -17.37 16.09 6.18
N SER A 209 -16.93 16.71 5.08
CA SER A 209 -16.13 16.07 4.05
C SER A 209 -15.02 17.00 3.60
N ILE A 210 -13.88 16.47 3.27
CA ILE A 210 -12.79 17.17 2.60
C ILE A 210 -13.09 17.08 1.09
N GLU A 211 -13.42 18.19 0.47
CA GLU A 211 -13.61 18.24 -0.97
C GLU A 211 -12.29 17.99 -1.70
N ASN A 212 -12.33 17.22 -2.78
CA ASN A 212 -11.13 16.85 -3.55
C ASN A 212 -10.01 16.27 -2.68
N PHE A 213 -10.34 15.35 -1.77
CA PHE A 213 -9.36 14.70 -0.92
C PHE A 213 -8.39 13.84 -1.74
N GLN A 214 -7.13 14.25 -1.79
CA GLN A 214 -6.14 13.74 -2.71
C GLN A 214 -5.28 12.62 -2.12
N GLN A 215 -4.88 11.71 -2.97
CA GLN A 215 -3.81 10.75 -2.69
C GLN A 215 -2.46 11.37 -3.08
N TYR A 216 -1.47 11.34 -2.18
CA TYR A 216 -0.11 11.72 -2.58
C TYR A 216 0.50 10.68 -3.54
N GLU A 217 1.43 11.08 -4.40
CA GLU A 217 2.09 10.15 -5.33
C GLU A 217 2.95 9.11 -4.57
N GLY A 218 2.55 7.84 -4.67
CA GLY A 218 3.10 6.72 -3.88
C GLY A 218 2.18 6.24 -2.75
N GLY A 219 1.09 6.95 -2.48
CA GLY A 219 0.08 6.62 -1.47
C GLY A 219 -0.96 5.57 -1.87
N GLY A 220 -0.85 4.99 -3.06
CA GLY A 220 -1.88 4.16 -3.67
C GLY A 220 -1.86 2.68 -3.25
N TRP A 221 -1.65 2.38 -1.98
CA TRP A 221 -1.77 1.04 -1.40
C TRP A 221 -1.92 1.14 0.12
N THR A 222 -2.53 0.14 0.73
CA THR A 222 -3.01 0.16 2.12
C THR A 222 -1.99 0.68 3.13
N MET A 223 -0.77 0.14 3.16
CA MET A 223 0.22 0.60 4.15
C MET A 223 0.71 2.02 3.91
N ALA A 224 0.78 2.46 2.65
CA ALA A 224 1.11 3.86 2.36
C ALA A 224 -0.02 4.81 2.77
N GLY A 225 -1.27 4.40 2.59
CA GLY A 225 -2.45 5.12 3.09
C GLY A 225 -2.46 5.21 4.62
N ILE A 226 -2.26 4.09 5.33
CA ILE A 226 -2.22 4.06 6.79
C ILE A 226 -1.07 4.93 7.32
N VAL A 227 0.15 4.76 6.79
CA VAL A 227 1.32 5.55 7.25
C VAL A 227 1.13 7.04 6.97
N SER A 228 0.64 7.42 5.81
CA SER A 228 0.43 8.83 5.48
C SER A 228 -0.63 9.49 6.38
N THR A 229 -1.72 8.78 6.65
CA THR A 229 -2.84 9.30 7.47
C THR A 229 -2.60 9.20 8.97
N GLN A 230 -1.68 8.35 9.42
CA GLN A 230 -1.38 8.19 10.85
C GLN A 230 -0.02 8.76 11.28
N CYS A 231 0.93 8.95 10.36
CA CYS A 231 2.25 9.52 10.66
C CYS A 231 2.51 10.85 9.93
N GLY A 232 1.67 11.20 8.96
CA GLY A 232 1.80 12.44 8.18
C GLY A 232 3.06 12.49 7.29
N ILE A 233 3.57 11.35 6.84
CA ILE A 233 4.74 11.23 5.98
C ILE A 233 4.49 10.25 4.82
N PRO A 234 5.12 10.43 3.65
CA PRO A 234 5.13 9.42 2.62
C PRO A 234 5.82 8.14 3.09
N LEU A 235 5.27 6.97 2.79
CA LEU A 235 5.93 5.70 3.08
C LEU A 235 7.01 5.42 2.04
N LYS A 236 8.27 5.38 2.47
CA LYS A 236 9.42 5.03 1.63
C LYS A 236 10.35 4.07 2.36
N SER A 237 11.03 3.23 1.58
CA SER A 237 12.10 2.37 2.09
C SER A 237 13.32 3.22 2.48
N ASN A 238 14.17 2.69 3.36
CA ASN A 238 15.43 3.36 3.74
C ASN A 238 16.52 3.33 2.64
N GLY A 239 16.22 2.77 1.47
CA GLY A 239 17.12 2.73 0.31
C GLY A 239 18.24 1.70 0.39
N THR A 240 18.28 0.83 1.40
CA THR A 240 19.24 -0.26 1.49
C THR A 240 18.59 -1.57 1.02
N LEU A 241 19.09 -2.13 -0.08
CA LEU A 241 18.76 -3.49 -0.54
C LEU A 241 19.34 -4.57 0.38
N THR A 242 20.28 -4.21 1.25
CA THR A 242 20.99 -5.11 2.13
C THR A 242 20.73 -4.72 3.59
N GLY A 243 19.67 -5.21 4.09
CA GLY A 243 19.55 -5.84 5.36
C GLY A 243 20.11 -5.23 6.62
N GLN A 244 19.80 -3.98 6.98
CA GLN A 244 19.80 -3.61 8.40
C GLN A 244 18.48 -2.99 8.85
N VAL A 245 17.55 -2.88 7.97
CA VAL A 245 16.17 -2.69 8.36
C VAL A 245 15.53 -4.03 8.29
N GLY A 246 14.83 -4.41 9.31
CA GLY A 246 14.24 -5.72 9.53
C GLY A 246 13.35 -6.30 8.42
N MET A 247 13.56 -5.90 7.18
CA MET A 247 12.99 -6.51 5.98
C MET A 247 13.57 -7.91 5.68
N ASN A 248 14.57 -8.40 6.42
CA ASN A 248 15.22 -9.68 6.18
C ASN A 248 14.69 -10.85 7.00
N LYS A 249 13.74 -10.64 7.87
CA LYS A 249 13.02 -11.73 8.52
C LYS A 249 11.58 -11.69 8.06
N VAL A 250 11.19 -12.67 7.26
CA VAL A 250 9.81 -12.87 6.76
C VAL A 250 8.80 -12.97 7.92
N ASP A 251 9.28 -13.22 9.15
CA ASP A 251 8.54 -13.23 10.41
C ASP A 251 9.06 -12.23 11.46
N GLY A 252 9.82 -11.20 11.08
CA GLY A 252 10.43 -10.31 12.05
C GLY A 252 11.08 -9.09 11.43
N VAL A 253 10.27 -8.16 10.92
CA VAL A 253 10.66 -6.75 10.92
C VAL A 253 10.82 -6.39 12.39
N GLU A 254 12.03 -6.10 12.85
CA GLU A 254 12.26 -5.75 14.27
C GLU A 254 11.50 -4.47 14.62
N THR A 255 11.42 -3.50 13.69
CA THR A 255 10.62 -2.28 13.83
C THR A 255 10.11 -1.79 12.47
N TYR A 256 8.91 -1.21 12.44
CA TYR A 256 8.34 -0.59 11.25
C TYR A 256 8.21 0.92 11.46
N LEU A 257 9.13 1.72 10.91
CA LEU A 257 9.24 3.17 11.17
C LEU A 257 9.33 3.50 12.67
N GLY A 258 9.98 2.63 13.46
CA GLY A 258 9.92 2.63 14.93
C GLY A 258 10.43 3.90 15.62
N SER A 259 11.15 4.78 14.90
CA SER A 259 11.56 6.09 15.42
C SER A 259 10.59 7.24 15.07
N GLN A 260 9.50 6.95 14.33
CA GLN A 260 8.48 7.95 14.04
C GLN A 260 7.41 7.96 15.13
N VAL A 261 6.90 9.14 15.41
CA VAL A 261 5.74 9.30 16.30
C VAL A 261 4.49 9.41 15.44
N CYS A 262 3.62 8.40 15.53
CA CYS A 262 2.39 8.30 14.76
C CYS A 262 1.15 8.44 15.63
N LEU A 263 -0.03 8.37 15.05
CA LEU A 263 -1.33 8.57 15.71
C LEU A 263 -1.46 7.78 17.01
N GLY A 264 -1.26 6.47 16.96
CA GLY A 264 -1.42 5.62 18.14
C GLY A 264 -0.41 5.93 19.23
N ASN A 265 0.84 6.36 18.91
CA ASN A 265 1.80 6.80 19.92
C ASN A 265 1.31 8.07 20.64
N VAL A 266 0.79 9.06 19.89
CA VAL A 266 0.26 10.30 20.47
C VAL A 266 -0.94 9.98 21.35
N LEU A 267 -1.91 9.22 20.84
CA LEU A 267 -3.12 8.85 21.56
C LEU A 267 -2.79 8.04 22.84
N LYS A 268 -1.88 7.06 22.74
CA LYS A 268 -1.41 6.31 23.92
C LYS A 268 -0.76 7.21 24.96
N GLY A 269 0.04 8.18 24.53
CA GLY A 269 0.62 9.21 25.41
C GLY A 269 -0.43 10.08 26.10
N GLN A 270 -1.62 10.22 25.51
CA GLN A 270 -2.78 10.91 26.08
C GLN A 270 -3.70 9.98 26.88
N GLY A 271 -3.35 8.70 27.02
CA GLY A 271 -4.07 7.73 27.84
C GLY A 271 -5.16 6.95 27.11
N TYR A 272 -5.20 6.96 25.79
CA TYR A 272 -6.15 6.17 25.01
C TYR A 272 -5.85 4.67 25.05
N ASP A 273 -6.91 3.86 25.02
CA ASP A 273 -6.83 2.46 24.62
C ASP A 273 -6.87 2.40 23.08
N ASN A 274 -5.82 1.93 22.44
CA ASN A 274 -5.76 1.80 20.99
C ASN A 274 -6.02 0.36 20.54
N VAL A 275 -7.07 0.17 19.74
CA VAL A 275 -7.46 -1.12 19.15
C VAL A 275 -7.51 -1.00 17.64
N PHE A 276 -6.97 -1.99 16.95
CA PHE A 276 -7.11 -2.14 15.49
C PHE A 276 -7.85 -3.42 15.15
N MET A 277 -8.74 -3.35 14.17
CA MET A 277 -9.49 -4.50 13.65
C MET A 277 -9.39 -4.54 12.12
N GLY A 278 -8.99 -5.69 11.57
CA GLY A 278 -8.95 -5.93 10.13
C GLY A 278 -9.22 -7.40 9.79
N GLY A 279 -9.77 -7.67 8.62
CA GLY A 279 -10.06 -9.04 8.17
C GLY A 279 -8.83 -9.84 7.76
N ALA A 280 -7.81 -9.16 7.24
CA ALA A 280 -6.60 -9.78 6.69
C ALA A 280 -5.56 -10.11 7.76
N LYS A 281 -4.56 -10.92 7.37
CA LYS A 281 -3.44 -11.28 8.24
C LYS A 281 -2.60 -10.05 8.62
N GLY A 282 -2.29 -9.89 9.91
CA GLY A 282 -1.48 -8.79 10.42
C GLY A 282 -0.06 -8.75 9.86
N ALA A 283 0.54 -9.91 9.62
CA ALA A 283 1.86 -10.01 9.03
C ALA A 283 1.95 -9.48 7.58
N PHE A 284 0.81 -9.36 6.87
CA PHE A 284 0.81 -8.83 5.50
C PHE A 284 1.28 -7.37 5.48
N ALA A 285 2.26 -7.09 4.62
CA ALA A 285 2.92 -5.78 4.46
C ALA A 285 3.51 -5.20 5.75
N GLY A 286 3.74 -6.05 6.78
CA GLY A 286 4.27 -5.63 8.08
C GLY A 286 3.29 -4.82 8.94
N LYS A 287 1.98 -4.88 8.64
CA LYS A 287 0.95 -4.09 9.30
C LYS A 287 0.91 -4.31 10.81
N GLY A 288 0.95 -5.56 11.27
CA GLY A 288 0.93 -5.88 12.71
C GLY A 288 2.14 -5.30 13.44
N THR A 289 3.36 -5.39 12.84
CA THR A 289 4.55 -4.76 13.42
C THR A 289 4.38 -3.24 13.49
N TYR A 290 3.88 -2.61 12.41
CA TYR A 290 3.59 -1.17 12.40
C TYR A 290 2.63 -0.79 13.54
N LEU A 291 1.52 -1.50 13.69
CA LEU A 291 0.52 -1.20 14.71
C LEU A 291 1.10 -1.33 16.13
N HIS A 292 1.84 -2.40 16.39
CA HIS A 292 2.50 -2.61 17.68
C HIS A 292 3.51 -1.51 17.99
N ASP A 293 4.39 -1.15 17.04
CA ASP A 293 5.41 -0.11 17.23
C ASP A 293 4.78 1.28 17.44
N HIS A 294 3.60 1.49 16.86
CA HIS A 294 2.90 2.78 16.94
C HIS A 294 1.74 2.80 17.92
N GLY A 295 1.84 1.99 19.00
CA GLY A 295 1.04 2.16 20.19
C GLY A 295 -0.35 1.54 20.17
N TYR A 296 -0.64 0.64 19.23
CA TYR A 296 -1.84 -0.18 19.28
C TYR A 296 -1.60 -1.37 20.22
N ASP A 297 -2.43 -1.48 21.24
CA ASP A 297 -2.29 -2.51 22.27
C ASP A 297 -2.97 -3.83 21.87
N ILE A 298 -3.97 -3.74 21.00
CA ILE A 298 -4.76 -4.87 20.54
C ILE A 298 -4.87 -4.79 19.00
N GLU A 299 -4.50 -5.87 18.34
CA GLU A 299 -4.76 -6.11 16.93
C GLU A 299 -5.64 -7.34 16.79
N TYR A 300 -6.80 -7.16 16.15
CA TYR A 300 -7.65 -8.26 15.69
C TYR A 300 -7.43 -8.49 14.20
N ASP A 301 -6.84 -9.62 13.86
CA ASP A 301 -6.48 -10.02 12.51
C ASP A 301 -7.09 -11.37 12.13
N LEU A 302 -6.79 -11.88 10.95
CA LEU A 302 -7.28 -13.17 10.44
C LEU A 302 -7.06 -14.33 11.44
N GLU A 303 -5.90 -14.39 12.11
CA GLU A 303 -5.61 -15.46 13.06
C GLU A 303 -6.47 -15.34 14.31
N THR A 304 -6.67 -14.11 14.77
CA THR A 304 -7.56 -13.82 15.89
C THR A 304 -8.99 -14.26 15.58
N TRP A 305 -9.51 -13.99 14.39
CA TRP A 305 -10.86 -14.36 14.00
C TRP A 305 -11.03 -15.88 13.88
N ARG A 306 -10.05 -16.57 13.30
CA ARG A 306 -10.02 -18.03 13.26
C ARG A 306 -10.05 -18.64 14.66
N ASN A 307 -9.26 -18.08 15.59
CA ASN A 307 -9.20 -18.53 16.99
C ASN A 307 -10.50 -18.24 17.76
N LYS A 308 -11.21 -17.18 17.41
CA LYS A 308 -12.53 -16.86 17.96
C LYS A 308 -13.64 -17.76 17.40
N GLY A 309 -13.37 -18.54 16.34
CA GLY A 309 -14.32 -19.47 15.75
C GLY A 309 -15.36 -18.81 14.84
N GLU A 310 -15.00 -17.74 14.15
CA GLU A 310 -15.83 -17.14 13.13
C GLU A 310 -16.21 -18.17 12.05
N PRO A 311 -17.44 -18.14 11.48
CA PRO A 311 -17.92 -19.13 10.54
C PRO A 311 -17.03 -19.23 9.28
N ALA A 312 -16.79 -20.46 8.81
CA ALA A 312 -15.88 -20.69 7.68
C ALA A 312 -16.35 -20.08 6.35
N ASP A 313 -17.65 -19.93 6.16
CA ASP A 313 -18.28 -19.29 4.99
C ASP A 313 -18.16 -17.76 4.98
N GLN A 314 -17.68 -17.18 6.08
CA GLN A 314 -17.42 -15.74 6.22
C GLN A 314 -15.97 -15.36 5.91
N TYR A 315 -15.19 -16.28 5.37
CA TYR A 315 -13.81 -16.01 4.94
C TYR A 315 -13.67 -16.14 3.43
N ARG A 316 -12.96 -15.21 2.85
CA ARG A 316 -12.37 -15.39 1.52
C ARG A 316 -10.96 -15.98 1.67
N SER A 317 -10.65 -16.97 0.82
CA SER A 317 -9.41 -17.76 0.94
C SER A 317 -8.14 -16.96 0.62
N ASP A 318 -8.26 -15.88 -0.15
CA ASP A 318 -7.17 -15.05 -0.61
C ASP A 318 -6.80 -13.93 0.39
N TRP A 319 -7.79 -13.41 1.16
CA TRP A 319 -7.54 -12.25 2.03
C TRP A 319 -7.93 -12.46 3.49
N GLY A 320 -9.17 -12.83 3.81
CA GLY A 320 -9.56 -13.02 5.21
C GLY A 320 -11.05 -12.90 5.51
N LEU A 321 -11.38 -12.35 6.69
CA LEU A 321 -12.73 -12.23 7.22
C LEU A 321 -13.54 -11.16 6.47
N SER A 322 -14.82 -11.45 6.20
CA SER A 322 -15.76 -10.53 5.54
C SER A 322 -16.03 -9.26 6.34
N ASP A 323 -16.34 -8.17 5.65
CA ASP A 323 -16.68 -6.87 6.26
C ASP A 323 -17.95 -6.98 7.11
N LYS A 324 -18.92 -7.80 6.72
CA LYS A 324 -20.10 -8.09 7.54
C LYS A 324 -19.73 -8.61 8.94
N ARG A 325 -18.82 -9.57 9.02
CA ARG A 325 -18.39 -10.12 10.31
C ARG A 325 -17.46 -9.16 11.05
N LEU A 326 -16.61 -8.44 10.31
CA LEU A 326 -15.76 -7.39 10.88
C LEU A 326 -16.61 -6.34 11.60
N MET A 327 -17.64 -5.80 10.93
CA MET A 327 -18.51 -4.77 11.52
C MET A 327 -19.42 -5.33 12.64
N ALA A 328 -19.82 -6.59 12.58
CA ALA A 328 -20.52 -7.24 13.68
C ALA A 328 -19.64 -7.33 14.95
N ASN A 329 -18.38 -7.76 14.80
CA ASN A 329 -17.41 -7.78 15.91
C ASN A 329 -17.04 -6.36 16.38
N ALA A 330 -17.05 -5.36 15.47
CA ALA A 330 -16.79 -3.98 15.82
C ALA A 330 -17.88 -3.38 16.73
N ARG A 331 -19.14 -3.80 16.57
CA ARG A 331 -20.24 -3.40 17.50
C ARG A 331 -19.96 -3.91 18.92
N ASP A 332 -19.60 -5.17 19.07
CA ASP A 332 -19.26 -5.75 20.37
C ASP A 332 -18.04 -5.04 20.99
N GLU A 333 -17.05 -4.70 20.17
CA GLU A 333 -15.82 -4.05 20.63
C GLU A 333 -16.05 -2.58 21.01
N VAL A 334 -16.81 -1.80 20.22
CA VAL A 334 -17.12 -0.41 20.57
C VAL A 334 -17.97 -0.33 21.84
N ASP A 335 -18.90 -1.26 22.05
CA ASP A 335 -19.69 -1.36 23.29
C ASP A 335 -18.79 -1.58 24.52
N ARG A 336 -17.85 -2.52 24.38
CA ARG A 336 -16.87 -2.83 25.44
C ARG A 336 -15.99 -1.61 25.76
N LEU A 337 -15.47 -0.95 24.72
CA LEU A 337 -14.60 0.22 24.86
C LEU A 337 -15.35 1.41 25.42
N HIS A 338 -16.55 1.71 24.91
CA HIS A 338 -17.37 2.82 25.40
C HIS A 338 -17.79 2.61 26.86
N ALA A 339 -18.24 1.40 27.22
CA ALA A 339 -18.56 1.08 28.62
C ALA A 339 -17.35 1.22 29.56
N LYS A 340 -16.15 0.87 29.09
CA LYS A 340 -14.91 1.11 29.83
C LYS A 340 -14.63 2.61 29.96
N ALA A 341 -14.73 3.37 28.89
CA ALA A 341 -14.50 4.81 28.88
C ALA A 341 -15.45 5.54 29.85
N GLN A 342 -16.73 5.21 29.81
CA GLN A 342 -17.73 5.76 30.75
C GLN A 342 -17.40 5.45 32.23
N LYS A 343 -16.85 4.28 32.50
CA LYS A 343 -16.51 3.85 33.85
C LYS A 343 -15.21 4.47 34.39
N THR A 344 -14.21 4.64 33.53
CA THR A 344 -12.83 4.97 33.93
C THR A 344 -12.42 6.40 33.56
N GLY A 345 -13.16 7.06 32.64
CA GLY A 345 -12.74 8.31 32.01
C GLY A 345 -11.58 8.15 31.02
N GLN A 346 -11.22 6.93 30.67
CA GLN A 346 -10.14 6.63 29.73
C GLN A 346 -10.69 6.56 28.31
N PRO A 347 -10.31 7.47 27.41
CA PRO A 347 -10.79 7.44 26.03
C PRO A 347 -10.21 6.26 25.26
N PHE A 348 -10.84 5.91 24.13
CA PHE A 348 -10.38 4.87 23.23
C PHE A 348 -10.21 5.36 21.79
N ASN A 349 -9.41 4.62 21.03
CA ASN A 349 -9.33 4.67 19.59
C ASN A 349 -9.60 3.27 19.03
N LEU A 350 -10.66 3.14 18.26
CA LEU A 350 -10.99 1.95 17.50
C LEU A 350 -10.75 2.21 16.01
N SER A 351 -9.65 1.72 15.48
CA SER A 351 -9.31 1.82 14.06
C SER A 351 -9.67 0.54 13.33
N MET A 352 -10.25 0.64 12.14
CA MET A 352 -10.72 -0.51 11.36
C MET A 352 -10.33 -0.36 9.89
N LEU A 353 -10.16 -1.50 9.21
CA LEU A 353 -9.93 -1.57 7.77
C LEU A 353 -10.84 -2.64 7.14
N THR A 354 -11.68 -2.25 6.18
CA THR A 354 -12.50 -3.16 5.40
C THR A 354 -11.67 -3.96 4.39
N LEU A 355 -12.25 -4.98 3.78
CA LEU A 355 -11.51 -5.94 2.96
C LEU A 355 -12.24 -6.37 1.69
N ASP A 356 -13.59 -6.39 1.68
CA ASP A 356 -14.38 -7.08 0.65
C ASP A 356 -14.21 -6.46 -0.74
N THR A 357 -13.91 -5.16 -0.80
CA THR A 357 -13.69 -4.40 -2.04
C THR A 357 -12.33 -4.67 -2.70
N HIS A 358 -11.44 -5.43 -2.04
CA HIS A 358 -10.14 -5.79 -2.59
C HIS A 358 -10.27 -6.85 -3.69
N GLU A 359 -9.61 -6.66 -4.83
CA GLU A 359 -9.56 -7.66 -5.90
C GLU A 359 -8.69 -8.89 -5.55
N PRO A 360 -8.99 -10.05 -6.13
CA PRO A 360 -10.05 -10.32 -7.10
C PRO A 360 -11.44 -10.24 -6.47
N VAL A 361 -12.46 -9.90 -7.27
CA VAL A 361 -13.84 -9.78 -6.79
C VAL A 361 -14.30 -11.07 -6.12
N HIS A 362 -14.80 -10.94 -4.89
CA HIS A 362 -15.40 -12.04 -4.13
C HIS A 362 -16.83 -11.67 -3.73
N ILE A 363 -17.78 -12.50 -4.08
CA ILE A 363 -19.20 -12.26 -3.83
C ILE A 363 -19.65 -13.18 -2.69
N TYR A 364 -20.06 -12.59 -1.59
CA TYR A 364 -20.68 -13.31 -0.48
C TYR A 364 -22.20 -13.47 -0.69
N ASP A 365 -22.78 -14.51 -0.14
CA ASP A 365 -24.22 -14.79 -0.25
C ASP A 365 -25.12 -13.68 0.32
N TYR A 366 -24.57 -12.80 1.16
CA TYR A 366 -25.31 -11.68 1.74
C TYR A 366 -25.23 -10.40 0.89
N CYS A 367 -24.47 -10.41 -0.19
CA CYS A 367 -24.35 -9.28 -1.12
C CYS A 367 -25.21 -9.52 -2.36
N ASP A 368 -26.23 -8.70 -2.55
CA ASP A 368 -27.01 -8.71 -3.78
C ASP A 368 -26.19 -8.09 -4.91
N VAL A 369 -26.04 -8.81 -6.02
CA VAL A 369 -25.37 -8.31 -7.22
C VAL A 369 -26.42 -7.89 -8.22
N ASP A 370 -26.62 -6.60 -8.38
CA ASP A 370 -27.63 -5.99 -9.25
C ASP A 370 -27.02 -5.10 -10.36
N THR A 371 -25.67 -5.13 -10.50
CA THR A 371 -24.91 -4.41 -11.52
C THR A 371 -24.24 -5.39 -12.49
N GLU A 372 -23.99 -4.96 -13.73
CA GLU A 372 -23.26 -5.74 -14.73
C GLU A 372 -21.80 -5.96 -14.26
N GLU A 373 -21.15 -4.89 -13.75
CA GLU A 373 -19.88 -5.02 -13.06
C GLU A 373 -20.11 -5.33 -11.56
N ALA A 374 -19.92 -6.59 -11.20
CA ALA A 374 -20.19 -7.09 -9.85
C ALA A 374 -19.42 -6.34 -8.74
N LEU A 375 -18.25 -5.78 -9.03
CA LEU A 375 -17.47 -5.02 -8.05
C LEU A 375 -18.21 -3.79 -7.55
N THR A 376 -19.03 -3.14 -8.37
CA THR A 376 -19.88 -2.00 -7.95
C THR A 376 -20.86 -2.41 -6.84
N SER A 377 -21.53 -3.57 -7.01
CA SER A 377 -22.43 -4.12 -5.99
C SER A 377 -21.66 -4.56 -4.73
N VAL A 378 -20.47 -5.13 -4.88
CA VAL A 378 -19.61 -5.51 -3.73
C VAL A 378 -19.16 -4.28 -2.95
N PHE A 379 -18.80 -3.18 -3.64
CA PHE A 379 -18.51 -1.91 -2.97
C PHE A 379 -19.71 -1.41 -2.15
N GLU A 380 -20.90 -1.35 -2.76
CA GLU A 380 -22.10 -0.93 -2.01
C GLU A 380 -22.40 -1.84 -0.82
N CYS A 381 -22.24 -3.16 -0.99
CA CYS A 381 -22.43 -4.14 0.08
C CYS A 381 -21.47 -3.91 1.26
N SER A 382 -20.17 -3.69 0.98
CA SER A 382 -19.17 -3.36 2.00
C SER A 382 -19.47 -2.03 2.69
N VAL A 383 -19.77 -0.99 1.91
CA VAL A 383 -20.15 0.34 2.42
C VAL A 383 -21.42 0.29 3.26
N GLN A 384 -22.40 -0.57 2.92
CA GLN A 384 -23.59 -0.79 3.73
C GLN A 384 -23.24 -1.35 5.12
N GLN A 385 -22.25 -2.25 5.24
CA GLN A 385 -21.83 -2.76 6.55
C GLN A 385 -21.24 -1.63 7.42
N VAL A 386 -20.48 -0.72 6.82
CA VAL A 386 -19.95 0.47 7.50
C VAL A 386 -21.08 1.42 7.90
N ALA A 387 -22.03 1.69 7.00
CA ALA A 387 -23.20 2.53 7.25
C ALA A 387 -24.04 1.97 8.42
N ASP A 388 -24.31 0.67 8.42
CA ASP A 388 -25.03 -0.02 9.50
C ASP A 388 -24.31 0.06 10.85
N PHE A 389 -22.98 0.09 10.84
CA PHE A 389 -22.18 0.30 12.05
C PHE A 389 -22.30 1.74 12.55
N VAL A 390 -22.25 2.74 11.68
CA VAL A 390 -22.47 4.16 12.02
C VAL A 390 -23.87 4.38 12.59
N ASP A 391 -24.89 3.84 11.94
CA ASP A 391 -26.28 3.87 12.42
C ASP A 391 -26.43 3.21 13.80
N TYR A 392 -25.69 2.13 14.03
CA TYR A 392 -25.65 1.49 15.37
C TYR A 392 -25.09 2.43 16.42
N MET A 393 -23.93 3.07 16.15
CA MET A 393 -23.31 4.02 17.07
C MET A 393 -24.23 5.20 17.39
N ASP A 394 -24.91 5.74 16.37
CA ASP A 394 -25.86 6.85 16.53
C ASP A 394 -27.04 6.42 17.42
N LYS A 395 -27.64 5.26 17.15
CA LYS A 395 -28.74 4.70 17.96
C LYS A 395 -28.37 4.43 19.43
N GLN A 396 -27.10 4.10 19.70
CA GLN A 396 -26.58 3.92 21.05
C GLN A 396 -26.23 5.26 21.73
N GLY A 397 -26.25 6.39 21.00
CA GLY A 397 -25.84 7.70 21.50
C GLY A 397 -24.33 7.90 21.57
N TYR A 398 -23.54 7.00 20.98
CA TYR A 398 -22.07 7.07 21.07
C TYR A 398 -21.47 8.26 20.31
N LEU A 399 -22.17 8.78 19.32
CA LEU A 399 -21.76 9.96 18.56
C LEU A 399 -21.73 11.26 19.40
N GLU A 400 -22.30 11.26 20.61
CA GLU A 400 -22.26 12.42 21.51
C GLU A 400 -20.85 12.68 22.04
N ASP A 401 -20.07 11.62 22.31
CA ASP A 401 -18.72 11.69 22.88
C ASP A 401 -17.63 11.00 22.04
N THR A 402 -18.00 10.47 20.88
CA THR A 402 -17.10 9.74 19.98
C THR A 402 -17.03 10.42 18.62
N SER A 403 -15.85 10.87 18.25
CA SER A 403 -15.56 11.34 16.90
C SER A 403 -15.35 10.18 15.94
N VAL A 404 -15.81 10.32 14.70
CA VAL A 404 -15.71 9.28 13.69
C VAL A 404 -15.07 9.84 12.43
N VAL A 405 -14.04 9.17 11.93
CA VAL A 405 -13.41 9.49 10.64
C VAL A 405 -13.51 8.27 9.74
N ILE A 406 -14.19 8.42 8.63
CA ILE A 406 -14.35 7.38 7.61
C ILE A 406 -13.63 7.87 6.37
N MET A 407 -12.76 7.05 5.77
CA MET A 407 -12.08 7.41 4.53
C MET A 407 -11.65 6.18 3.73
N GLY A 408 -11.47 6.35 2.44
CA GLY A 408 -10.69 5.38 1.68
C GLY A 408 -9.24 5.37 2.14
N ASP A 409 -8.62 4.22 2.21
CA ASP A 409 -7.20 4.11 2.52
C ASP A 409 -6.34 4.60 1.33
N HIS A 410 -6.78 4.33 0.11
CA HIS A 410 -6.19 4.82 -1.14
C HIS A 410 -7.22 4.80 -2.28
N LEU A 411 -6.84 5.37 -3.43
CA LEU A 411 -7.60 5.27 -4.67
C LEU A 411 -7.57 3.82 -5.19
N LYS A 412 -8.59 3.43 -5.94
CA LYS A 412 -8.65 2.13 -6.61
C LYS A 412 -7.40 1.89 -7.46
N HIS A 413 -6.83 0.71 -7.38
CA HIS A 413 -5.71 0.29 -8.22
C HIS A 413 -6.05 0.31 -9.71
N MET A 414 -5.05 0.60 -10.53
CA MET A 414 -5.18 0.85 -11.97
C MET A 414 -4.32 -0.10 -12.80
N GLY A 415 -4.27 -1.37 -12.44
CA GLY A 415 -3.75 -2.41 -13.32
C GLY A 415 -4.63 -2.55 -14.57
N VAL A 416 -4.03 -2.84 -15.72
CA VAL A 416 -4.78 -2.95 -17.01
C VAL A 416 -5.89 -4.02 -16.97
N THR A 417 -5.78 -4.97 -16.05
CA THR A 417 -6.79 -6.03 -15.84
C THR A 417 -7.73 -5.74 -14.68
N ASP A 418 -7.53 -4.64 -13.95
CA ASP A 418 -8.37 -4.27 -12.83
C ASP A 418 -9.73 -3.78 -13.33
N LYS A 419 -10.74 -3.98 -12.49
CA LYS A 419 -12.06 -3.42 -12.74
C LYS A 419 -12.01 -1.90 -12.67
N PHE A 420 -12.86 -1.25 -13.46
CA PHE A 420 -12.94 0.21 -13.60
C PHE A 420 -11.71 0.88 -14.23
N HIS A 421 -10.80 0.09 -14.84
CA HIS A 421 -9.62 0.66 -15.48
C HIS A 421 -9.97 1.65 -16.60
N GLU A 422 -10.95 1.31 -17.44
CA GLU A 422 -11.34 2.17 -18.57
C GLU A 422 -11.95 3.50 -18.13
N GLU A 423 -12.68 3.50 -16.99
CA GLU A 423 -13.36 4.67 -16.44
C GLU A 423 -12.43 5.59 -15.64
N LEU A 424 -11.40 5.03 -15.02
CA LEU A 424 -10.57 5.75 -14.05
C LEU A 424 -9.19 6.15 -14.56
N ASP A 425 -8.57 5.39 -15.53
CA ASP A 425 -7.16 5.55 -15.90
C ASP A 425 -6.81 6.96 -16.38
N GLU A 426 -7.66 7.57 -17.21
CA GLU A 426 -7.45 8.92 -17.72
C GLU A 426 -8.27 9.99 -16.98
N ASN A 427 -8.93 9.64 -15.87
CA ASN A 427 -9.74 10.59 -15.12
C ASN A 427 -8.85 11.48 -14.23
N PRO A 428 -8.74 12.79 -14.50
CA PRO A 428 -7.88 13.68 -13.72
C PRO A 428 -8.48 14.08 -12.36
N ASN A 429 -9.75 13.77 -12.10
CA ASN A 429 -10.51 14.24 -10.93
C ASN A 429 -10.72 13.12 -9.90
N ARG A 430 -9.83 12.15 -9.85
CA ARG A 430 -9.91 11.07 -8.85
C ARG A 430 -9.66 11.61 -7.45
N SER A 431 -10.50 11.19 -6.50
CA SER A 431 -10.38 11.60 -5.09
C SER A 431 -10.78 10.49 -4.14
N ILE A 432 -10.25 10.53 -2.93
CA ILE A 432 -10.54 9.55 -1.87
C ILE A 432 -11.86 9.92 -1.20
N PHE A 433 -12.74 8.93 -0.96
CA PHE A 433 -13.96 9.12 -0.19
C PHE A 433 -13.65 9.46 1.27
N ASN A 434 -14.40 10.38 1.86
CA ASN A 434 -14.25 10.67 3.29
C ASN A 434 -15.53 11.24 3.92
N ARG A 435 -15.70 10.98 5.23
CA ARG A 435 -16.71 11.58 6.12
C ARG A 435 -16.09 11.76 7.50
N ILE A 436 -16.35 12.90 8.12
CA ILE A 436 -15.80 13.24 9.44
C ILE A 436 -16.93 13.74 10.34
N TRP A 437 -17.06 13.11 11.50
CA TRP A 437 -17.90 13.53 12.60
C TRP A 437 -17.01 13.96 13.77
N VAL A 438 -17.22 15.17 14.30
CA VAL A 438 -16.50 15.68 15.45
C VAL A 438 -17.45 15.84 16.63
N ALA A 439 -17.27 15.00 17.64
CA ALA A 439 -18.14 14.97 18.82
C ALA A 439 -18.04 16.27 19.63
N GLY A 440 -19.18 16.78 20.09
CA GLY A 440 -19.25 17.95 20.94
C GLY A 440 -18.86 19.29 20.31
N GLN A 441 -18.60 19.34 19.01
CA GLN A 441 -18.31 20.58 18.29
C GLN A 441 -19.59 21.23 17.75
N ASP A 442 -19.58 22.56 17.68
CA ASP A 442 -20.60 23.30 16.96
C ASP A 442 -20.45 23.06 15.45
N ARG A 443 -21.37 22.30 14.91
CA ARG A 443 -21.33 21.79 13.55
C ARG A 443 -21.44 22.87 12.49
N GLU A 444 -22.14 23.98 12.78
CA GLU A 444 -22.29 25.11 11.86
C GLU A 444 -20.99 25.93 11.77
N GLN A 445 -20.18 25.93 12.82
CA GLN A 445 -18.93 26.70 12.87
C GLN A 445 -17.70 25.90 12.40
N LEU A 446 -17.77 24.56 12.38
CA LEU A 446 -16.66 23.73 11.94
C LEU A 446 -16.47 23.81 10.44
N GLN A 447 -15.45 24.54 10.02
CA GLN A 447 -15.06 24.67 8.61
C GLN A 447 -13.98 23.64 8.28
N VAL A 448 -14.05 23.08 7.08
CA VAL A 448 -13.07 22.14 6.55
C VAL A 448 -12.39 22.79 5.35
N ARG A 449 -11.07 22.80 5.36
CA ARG A 449 -10.26 23.32 4.25
C ARG A 449 -10.24 22.32 3.11
N GLU A 450 -10.44 22.81 1.90
CA GLU A 450 -10.36 22.04 0.66
C GLU A 450 -8.92 21.72 0.24
N GLY A 451 -8.77 20.82 -0.73
CA GLY A 451 -7.51 20.54 -1.41
C GLY A 451 -6.45 19.90 -0.51
N ALA A 452 -6.86 19.15 0.49
CA ALA A 452 -5.98 18.38 1.36
C ALA A 452 -5.65 17.00 0.77
N ASP A 453 -4.55 16.44 1.18
CA ASP A 453 -4.14 15.07 0.87
C ASP A 453 -4.05 14.19 2.13
N GLN A 454 -3.72 12.91 1.95
CA GLN A 454 -3.62 11.92 3.02
C GLN A 454 -2.74 12.37 4.19
N LEU A 455 -1.69 13.17 3.95
CA LEU A 455 -0.76 13.62 5.00
C LEU A 455 -1.42 14.58 6.01
N ASN A 456 -2.46 15.30 5.57
CA ASN A 456 -3.21 16.21 6.43
C ASN A 456 -4.08 15.47 7.46
N LEU A 457 -4.34 14.16 7.26
CA LEU A 457 -5.22 13.41 8.15
C LEU A 457 -4.61 13.16 9.52
N PHE A 458 -3.30 13.01 9.64
CA PHE A 458 -2.67 12.81 10.95
C PHE A 458 -3.04 13.92 11.95
N PRO A 459 -2.76 15.21 11.70
CA PRO A 459 -3.19 16.26 12.62
C PRO A 459 -4.71 16.46 12.66
N THR A 460 -5.43 16.15 11.58
CA THR A 460 -6.90 16.28 11.53
C THR A 460 -7.59 15.27 12.45
N ILE A 461 -7.14 14.01 12.45
CA ILE A 461 -7.68 12.96 13.31
C ILE A 461 -7.42 13.29 14.78
N LEU A 462 -6.23 13.80 15.11
CA LEU A 462 -5.92 14.25 16.48
C LEU A 462 -6.82 15.42 16.91
N ASP A 463 -7.01 16.42 16.04
CA ASP A 463 -7.96 17.52 16.29
C ASP A 463 -9.39 17.00 16.51
N ALA A 464 -9.86 16.04 15.68
CA ALA A 464 -11.17 15.43 15.83
C ALA A 464 -11.31 14.67 17.16
N ALA A 465 -10.23 14.06 17.65
CA ALA A 465 -10.16 13.41 18.96
C ALA A 465 -10.02 14.42 20.13
N GLY A 466 -9.99 15.73 19.86
CA GLY A 466 -9.80 16.77 20.88
C GLY A 466 -8.37 16.92 21.37
N VAL A 467 -7.39 16.30 20.69
CA VAL A 467 -5.96 16.41 20.99
C VAL A 467 -5.37 17.56 20.18
N GLN A 468 -5.15 18.69 20.85
CA GLN A 468 -4.70 19.90 20.20
C GLN A 468 -3.18 19.89 19.97
N LEU A 469 -2.78 20.15 18.74
CA LEU A 469 -1.38 20.26 18.35
C LEU A 469 -0.95 21.72 18.19
N LYS A 470 0.32 21.99 18.45
CA LYS A 470 0.93 23.28 18.13
C LYS A 470 0.81 23.57 16.63
N ASP A 471 0.32 24.77 16.33
CA ASP A 471 0.06 25.23 14.95
C ASP A 471 -0.83 24.27 14.13
N ARG A 472 -1.52 23.31 14.80
CA ARG A 472 -2.30 22.25 14.20
C ARG A 472 -1.51 21.43 13.17
N GLN A 473 -0.22 21.18 13.42
CA GLN A 473 0.69 20.47 12.53
C GLN A 473 1.21 19.16 13.15
N ALA A 474 1.36 18.13 12.31
CA ALA A 474 2.12 16.93 12.61
C ALA A 474 2.57 16.25 11.31
N GLY A 475 3.78 15.69 11.30
CA GLY A 475 4.39 15.19 10.07
C GLY A 475 4.62 16.33 9.07
N LEU A 476 4.15 16.15 7.85
CA LEU A 476 4.09 17.17 6.80
C LEU A 476 2.70 17.80 6.69
N GLY A 477 1.72 17.30 7.46
CA GLY A 477 0.33 17.71 7.39
C GLY A 477 0.00 18.91 8.28
N VAL A 478 -1.07 19.59 7.88
CA VAL A 478 -1.78 20.62 8.66
C VAL A 478 -3.23 20.18 8.76
N SER A 479 -3.81 20.20 9.96
CA SER A 479 -5.22 19.85 10.15
C SER A 479 -6.12 20.62 9.18
N VAL A 480 -7.10 19.94 8.60
CA VAL A 480 -8.10 20.55 7.70
C VAL A 480 -9.04 21.50 8.45
N PHE A 481 -9.10 21.42 9.77
CA PHE A 481 -9.82 22.38 10.61
C PHE A 481 -9.03 23.66 10.86
N SER A 482 -7.80 23.77 10.38
CA SER A 482 -7.05 25.03 10.40
C SER A 482 -7.50 25.91 9.24
N PRO A 483 -8.03 27.11 9.51
CA PRO A 483 -8.52 28.00 8.45
C PRO A 483 -7.39 28.57 7.59
N THR A 484 -6.16 28.53 8.10
CA THR A 484 -4.96 29.06 7.42
C THR A 484 -3.82 28.07 7.52
N LEU A 485 -2.97 28.07 6.49
CA LEU A 485 -1.73 27.29 6.48
C LEU A 485 -0.59 28.09 7.14
N PRO A 486 0.15 27.49 8.09
CA PRO A 486 1.40 28.07 8.57
C PRO A 486 2.39 28.27 7.43
N LYS A 487 3.05 29.44 7.39
CA LYS A 487 3.91 29.85 6.25
C LYS A 487 5.10 28.93 6.01
N ASP A 488 5.56 28.25 7.04
CA ASP A 488 6.70 27.33 7.03
C ASP A 488 6.27 25.84 6.93
N SER A 489 4.98 25.59 6.70
CA SER A 489 4.46 24.24 6.48
C SER A 489 4.74 23.75 5.06
N ALA A 490 4.91 22.43 4.89
CA ALA A 490 4.99 21.83 3.56
C ALA A 490 3.74 22.16 2.71
N GLN A 491 2.58 22.23 3.34
CA GLN A 491 1.30 22.53 2.72
C GLN A 491 1.18 23.96 2.17
N SER A 492 2.05 24.89 2.60
CA SER A 492 2.09 26.27 2.11
C SER A 492 2.93 26.43 0.84
N LEU A 493 3.63 25.39 0.42
CA LEU A 493 4.48 25.40 -0.76
C LEU A 493 3.64 25.43 -2.05
N LYS A 494 4.26 25.89 -3.14
CA LYS A 494 3.66 25.74 -4.47
C LYS A 494 3.51 24.25 -4.81
N PRO A 495 2.48 23.85 -5.56
CA PRO A 495 2.20 22.43 -5.86
C PRO A 495 3.42 21.65 -6.39
N GLU A 496 4.20 22.24 -7.31
CA GLU A 496 5.37 21.58 -7.89
C GLU A 496 6.50 21.41 -6.87
N THR A 497 6.68 22.39 -5.97
CA THR A 497 7.68 22.31 -4.89
C THR A 497 7.24 21.31 -3.84
N TYR A 498 5.95 21.33 -3.43
CA TYR A 498 5.37 20.36 -2.52
C TYR A 498 5.54 18.93 -3.04
N LYS A 499 5.17 18.70 -4.31
CA LYS A 499 5.41 17.43 -4.96
C LYS A 499 6.89 17.02 -4.92
N SER A 500 7.80 17.94 -5.18
CA SER A 500 9.24 17.64 -5.17
C SER A 500 9.75 17.30 -3.77
N VAL A 501 9.20 17.90 -2.71
CA VAL A 501 9.46 17.53 -1.31
C VAL A 501 8.95 16.12 -1.04
N LEU A 502 7.70 15.80 -1.42
CA LEU A 502 7.13 14.48 -1.24
C LEU A 502 7.88 13.39 -2.04
N ASP A 503 8.35 13.71 -3.24
CA ASP A 503 9.11 12.80 -4.08
C ASP A 503 10.53 12.57 -3.55
N SER A 504 11.10 13.50 -2.77
CA SER A 504 12.49 13.39 -2.28
C SER A 504 12.67 12.14 -1.40
N ARG A 505 13.84 11.52 -1.49
CA ARG A 505 14.11 10.34 -0.64
C ARG A 505 14.56 10.70 0.76
N SER A 506 15.10 11.90 0.99
CA SER A 506 15.56 12.35 2.31
C SER A 506 16.24 11.22 3.11
N LYS A 507 17.36 10.74 2.59
CA LYS A 507 17.97 9.45 3.01
C LYS A 507 18.18 9.38 4.52
N GLU A 508 18.69 10.46 5.12
CA GLU A 508 18.97 10.53 6.57
C GLU A 508 17.67 10.46 7.38
N PHE A 509 16.61 11.12 6.90
CA PHE A 509 15.30 11.05 7.52
C PHE A 509 14.78 9.61 7.56
N TYR A 510 14.74 8.92 6.41
CA TYR A 510 14.22 7.56 6.35
C TYR A 510 15.13 6.54 7.03
N GLN A 511 16.45 6.74 7.06
CA GLN A 511 17.34 5.89 7.85
C GLN A 511 17.01 5.99 9.35
N ARG A 512 16.82 7.19 9.88
CA ARG A 512 16.37 7.40 11.27
C ARG A 512 14.97 6.83 11.48
N ALA A 513 14.03 7.15 10.60
CA ALA A 513 12.64 6.71 10.72
C ALA A 513 12.51 5.20 10.89
N TRP A 514 13.31 4.43 10.15
CA TRP A 514 13.34 2.97 10.22
C TRP A 514 14.16 2.41 11.41
N GLY A 515 14.67 3.25 12.31
CA GLY A 515 15.43 2.81 13.47
C GLY A 515 16.93 2.57 13.20
N GLY A 516 17.48 3.20 12.16
CA GLY A 516 18.93 3.26 11.96
C GLY A 516 19.57 4.03 13.10
N GLN A 517 20.31 3.36 13.98
CA GLN A 517 21.14 4.03 14.97
C GLN A 517 22.15 4.91 14.23
N ASP A 518 22.32 6.14 14.72
CA ASP A 518 23.51 6.95 14.41
C ASP A 518 24.73 6.11 14.81
N THR A 519 25.46 5.60 13.83
CA THR A 519 26.80 5.07 14.05
C THR A 519 27.75 6.26 14.18
N ASP A 520 27.48 7.11 15.13
CA ASP A 520 28.48 7.99 15.74
C ASP A 520 29.12 7.22 16.92
N GLU A 521 29.71 6.07 16.61
CA GLU A 521 30.84 5.63 17.44
C GLU A 521 32.04 6.46 17.03
N GLY A 522 32.38 7.37 17.93
CA GLY A 522 33.44 8.33 17.81
C GLY A 522 34.77 7.67 17.40
N SER A 523 35.37 8.31 16.47
CA SER A 523 36.85 8.33 16.34
C SER A 523 37.41 8.96 17.62
N ASP A 524 37.83 8.12 18.56
CA ASP A 524 38.94 8.44 19.46
C ASP A 524 40.24 7.84 18.94
#